data_89fcdf42d1f9a03c63853ee95737c284
#
_entry.id   89fcdf42d1f9a03c63853ee95737c284
#
_cell.length_a   1.000
_cell.length_b   1.000
_cell.length_c   1.000
_cell.angle_alpha   90.00
_cell.angle_beta   90.00
_cell.angle_gamma   90.00
#
_symmetry.space_group_name_H-M   'P 1'
#
loop_
_entity.id
_entity.type
_entity.pdbx_description
1 polymer ?
#
loop_
_entity_poly.entity_id
_entity_poly.type
_entity_poly.pdbx_seq_one_letter_code
_entity_poly.pdbx_strand_id
1 'polypeptide(L)'
;MSQGCTWLFGRGASIANCLSWVVPQDWKDDLLAGRMTRETHVGKITEALRHEMAQELENSTPYRRLLDMMAGSTVDQGHHILLTTNWDYLLQRNVNSWINTNNPGYAPRFLSTHSMVYHLNGSVEPGDFQNRSPFLLETDSPSVRHATYEANQALTHLLWSNLIVIVGMSFECDMDRGLLATLRVHEDNTPIGSALFVVVEPNRETLDSTYSKLARCFPRAATIRVNSDFSEWINSGMPELCEKIFA
;
A
#
# COMPACT_ATOMS: atom_id res chain seq x y z
N MET A 1 -5.21 17.28 -17.50
CA MET A 1 -4.33 16.66 -16.48
C MET A 1 -4.76 15.21 -16.38
N SER A 2 -3.89 14.26 -16.69
CA SER A 2 -4.20 12.84 -16.56
C SER A 2 -4.49 12.53 -15.08
N GLN A 3 -5.66 11.98 -14.82
CA GLN A 3 -6.05 11.62 -13.46
C GLN A 3 -5.25 10.37 -13.06
N GLY A 4 -4.21 10.55 -12.24
CA GLY A 4 -3.45 9.45 -11.68
C GLY A 4 -4.31 8.64 -10.71
N CYS A 5 -4.16 7.32 -10.72
CA CYS A 5 -4.74 6.41 -9.73
C CYS A 5 -3.67 6.03 -8.70
N THR A 6 -3.92 6.31 -7.45
CA THR A 6 -3.04 5.89 -6.35
C THR A 6 -3.61 4.64 -5.67
N TRP A 7 -2.78 3.62 -5.57
CA TRP A 7 -3.09 2.36 -4.91
C TRP A 7 -2.40 2.32 -3.56
N LEU A 8 -3.15 2.10 -2.51
CA LEU A 8 -2.66 1.99 -1.14
C LEU A 8 -2.93 0.59 -0.61
N PHE A 9 -1.88 -0.19 -0.43
CA PHE A 9 -1.94 -1.57 0.03
C PHE A 9 -1.61 -1.66 1.51
N GLY A 10 -2.51 -2.27 2.26
CA GLY A 10 -2.29 -2.70 3.63
C GLY A 10 -2.08 -4.21 3.73
N ARG A 11 -2.02 -4.72 4.96
CA ARG A 11 -1.72 -6.11 5.27
C ARG A 11 -2.66 -7.12 4.60
N GLY A 12 -3.95 -6.82 4.46
CA GLY A 12 -4.90 -7.71 3.80
C GLY A 12 -4.51 -8.01 2.35
N ALA A 13 -3.85 -7.09 1.67
CA ALA A 13 -3.34 -7.33 0.32
C ALA A 13 -2.20 -8.36 0.32
N SER A 14 -1.28 -8.33 1.29
CA SER A 14 -0.22 -9.34 1.42
C SER A 14 -0.79 -10.71 1.78
N ILE A 15 -1.83 -10.76 2.62
CA ILE A 15 -2.55 -12.01 2.95
C ILE A 15 -3.17 -12.61 1.69
N ALA A 16 -3.82 -11.82 0.84
CA ALA A 16 -4.37 -12.27 -0.43
C ALA A 16 -3.30 -12.79 -1.41
N ASN A 17 -2.05 -12.36 -1.22
CA ASN A 17 -0.88 -12.87 -1.94
C ASN A 17 -0.13 -13.96 -1.14
N CYS A 18 -0.83 -14.68 -0.27
CA CYS A 18 -0.39 -15.79 0.57
C CYS A 18 0.58 -15.45 1.70
N LEU A 19 0.91 -14.19 1.96
CA LEU A 19 1.77 -13.78 3.05
C LEU A 19 0.95 -13.48 4.32
N SER A 20 0.74 -14.49 5.17
CA SER A 20 -0.11 -14.38 6.37
C SER A 20 0.66 -14.12 7.67
N TRP A 21 1.99 -14.08 7.63
CA TRP A 21 2.82 -13.91 8.82
C TRP A 21 2.48 -12.63 9.61
N VAL A 22 2.50 -12.74 10.92
CA VAL A 22 2.27 -11.65 11.88
C VAL A 22 3.38 -11.59 12.91
N VAL A 23 3.65 -10.38 13.41
CA VAL A 23 4.58 -10.21 14.56
C VAL A 23 3.98 -10.92 15.77
N PRO A 24 4.70 -11.90 16.36
CA PRO A 24 4.27 -12.57 17.57
C PRO A 24 4.02 -11.59 18.72
N GLN A 25 2.96 -11.83 19.50
CA GLN A 25 2.56 -10.91 20.55
C GLN A 25 3.64 -10.80 21.65
N ASP A 26 4.31 -11.91 21.99
CA ASP A 26 5.41 -11.94 22.95
C ASP A 26 6.57 -11.01 22.52
N TRP A 27 6.87 -10.89 21.23
CA TRP A 27 7.90 -9.96 20.75
C TRP A 27 7.49 -8.50 20.95
N LYS A 28 6.21 -8.18 20.76
CA LYS A 28 5.67 -6.83 21.03
C LYS A 28 5.73 -6.51 22.53
N ASP A 29 5.33 -7.47 23.35
CA ASP A 29 5.34 -7.34 24.81
C ASP A 29 6.77 -7.18 25.37
N ASP A 30 7.74 -7.89 24.79
CA ASP A 30 9.15 -7.77 25.17
C ASP A 30 9.74 -6.42 24.78
N LEU A 31 9.38 -5.90 23.60
CA LEU A 31 9.77 -4.55 23.18
C LEU A 31 9.20 -3.50 24.12
N LEU A 32 7.89 -3.55 24.41
CA LEU A 32 7.20 -2.59 25.27
C LEU A 32 7.71 -2.64 26.71
N ALA A 33 8.07 -3.82 27.21
CA ALA A 33 8.63 -4.02 28.55
C ALA A 33 10.14 -3.70 28.65
N GLY A 34 10.78 -3.31 27.54
CA GLY A 34 12.22 -3.05 27.50
C GLY A 34 13.09 -4.30 27.62
N ARG A 35 12.53 -5.51 27.48
CA ARG A 35 13.27 -6.78 27.48
C ARG A 35 13.93 -7.07 26.15
N MET A 36 13.50 -6.39 25.08
CA MET A 36 14.07 -6.46 23.73
C MET A 36 14.37 -5.05 23.23
N THR A 37 15.52 -4.87 22.60
CA THR A 37 15.83 -3.58 21.94
C THR A 37 15.06 -3.46 20.62
N ARG A 38 14.89 -2.21 20.14
CA ARG A 38 14.25 -1.94 18.85
C ARG A 38 14.99 -2.62 17.70
N GLU A 39 16.32 -2.58 17.70
CA GLU A 39 17.18 -3.20 16.67
C GLU A 39 16.99 -4.72 16.65
N THR A 40 16.94 -5.36 17.81
CA THR A 40 16.69 -6.81 17.91
C THR A 40 15.29 -7.16 17.40
N HIS A 41 14.29 -6.36 17.75
CA HIS A 41 12.92 -6.56 17.31
C HIS A 41 12.78 -6.44 15.79
N VAL A 42 13.33 -5.38 15.20
CA VAL A 42 13.38 -5.18 13.75
C VAL A 42 14.15 -6.31 13.05
N GLY A 43 15.28 -6.74 13.62
CA GLY A 43 16.05 -7.87 13.10
C GLY A 43 15.25 -9.16 13.00
N LYS A 44 14.53 -9.51 14.07
CA LYS A 44 13.66 -10.70 14.11
C LYS A 44 12.52 -10.62 13.08
N ILE A 45 11.86 -9.47 12.98
CA ILE A 45 10.80 -9.26 11.97
C ILE A 45 11.37 -9.41 10.56
N THR A 46 12.52 -8.80 10.30
CA THR A 46 13.18 -8.85 8.99
C THR A 46 13.53 -10.29 8.60
N GLU A 47 14.10 -11.06 9.50
CA GLU A 47 14.46 -12.46 9.26
C GLU A 47 13.21 -13.32 8.99
N ALA A 48 12.18 -13.19 9.83
CA ALA A 48 10.93 -13.93 9.67
C ALA A 48 10.23 -13.62 8.35
N LEU A 49 10.06 -12.34 8.01
CA LEU A 49 9.42 -11.96 6.75
C LEU A 49 10.23 -12.39 5.52
N ARG A 50 11.56 -12.33 5.58
CA ARG A 50 12.40 -12.84 4.49
C ARG A 50 12.26 -14.34 4.30
N HIS A 51 12.17 -15.08 5.41
CA HIS A 51 11.96 -16.53 5.38
C HIS A 51 10.60 -16.87 4.71
N GLU A 52 9.53 -16.23 5.13
CA GLU A 52 8.20 -16.40 4.55
C GLU A 52 8.19 -16.04 3.07
N MET A 53 8.71 -14.90 2.70
CA MET A 53 8.76 -14.45 1.30
C MET A 53 9.65 -15.34 0.41
N ALA A 54 10.61 -16.07 0.95
CA ALA A 54 11.45 -16.98 0.16
C ALA A 54 10.69 -18.21 -0.32
N GLN A 55 9.58 -18.58 0.33
CA GLN A 55 8.79 -19.77 0.02
C GLN A 55 7.75 -19.55 -1.09
N GLU A 56 7.41 -18.29 -1.43
CA GLU A 56 6.16 -17.99 -2.15
C GLU A 56 6.32 -17.33 -3.53
N LEU A 57 7.45 -17.38 -4.18
CA LEU A 57 7.68 -16.65 -5.43
C LEU A 57 7.22 -17.33 -6.72
N GLU A 58 6.36 -18.34 -6.67
CA GLU A 58 5.87 -18.98 -7.89
C GLU A 58 4.41 -18.66 -8.21
N ASN A 59 4.26 -17.79 -9.22
CA ASN A 59 3.18 -17.72 -10.20
C ASN A 59 1.78 -17.26 -9.80
N SER A 60 1.32 -16.22 -10.51
CA SER A 60 -0.05 -15.68 -10.56
C SER A 60 -0.61 -15.11 -9.24
N THR A 61 0.18 -14.34 -8.54
CA THR A 61 -0.33 -13.58 -7.40
C THR A 61 -1.32 -12.50 -7.85
N PRO A 62 -2.26 -12.06 -7.02
CA PRO A 62 -3.11 -10.90 -7.30
C PRO A 62 -2.33 -9.66 -7.72
N TYR A 63 -1.16 -9.42 -7.15
CA TYR A 63 -0.28 -8.33 -7.58
C TYR A 63 0.17 -8.46 -9.03
N ARG A 64 0.55 -9.67 -9.47
CA ARG A 64 0.94 -9.90 -10.86
C ARG A 64 -0.19 -9.62 -11.82
N ARG A 65 -1.40 -10.11 -11.51
CA ARG A 65 -2.58 -9.86 -12.33
C ARG A 65 -2.95 -8.38 -12.40
N LEU A 66 -2.84 -7.67 -11.28
CA LEU A 66 -3.04 -6.22 -11.27
C LEU A 66 -2.08 -5.52 -12.24
N LEU A 67 -0.79 -5.88 -12.23
CA LEU A 67 0.20 -5.30 -13.15
C LEU A 67 -0.12 -5.61 -14.62
N ASP A 68 -0.57 -6.82 -14.92
CA ASP A 68 -1.00 -7.19 -16.28
C ASP A 68 -2.21 -6.37 -16.73
N MET A 69 -3.19 -6.14 -15.84
CA MET A 69 -4.35 -5.29 -16.14
C MET A 69 -3.95 -3.83 -16.33
N MET A 70 -3.07 -3.28 -15.50
CA MET A 70 -2.55 -1.92 -15.66
C MET A 70 -1.81 -1.77 -16.99
N ALA A 71 -1.05 -2.76 -17.39
CA ALA A 71 -0.31 -2.75 -18.66
C ALA A 71 -1.20 -2.90 -19.89
N GLY A 72 -2.31 -3.63 -19.77
CA GLY A 72 -3.30 -3.82 -20.84
C GLY A 72 -4.29 -2.67 -20.98
N SER A 73 -4.28 -1.72 -20.06
CA SER A 73 -5.15 -0.56 -20.09
C SER A 73 -4.79 0.33 -21.28
N THR A 74 -5.78 0.67 -22.10
CA THR A 74 -5.63 1.59 -23.23
C THR A 74 -5.50 3.05 -22.82
N VAL A 75 -5.62 3.34 -21.53
CA VAL A 75 -5.42 4.68 -20.98
C VAL A 75 -3.92 5.01 -21.07
N ASP A 76 -3.60 5.56 -22.20
CA ASP A 76 -2.30 6.04 -22.64
C ASP A 76 -1.80 7.12 -21.69
N GLN A 77 -1.50 6.99 -20.50
CA GLN A 77 -0.96 8.00 -19.56
C GLN A 77 -1.59 8.05 -18.15
N GLY A 78 -2.37 7.06 -17.75
CA GLY A 78 -2.74 6.96 -16.35
C GLY A 78 -1.51 6.52 -15.53
N HIS A 79 -0.82 7.45 -14.91
CA HIS A 79 0.26 7.09 -14.01
C HIS A 79 -0.34 6.41 -12.77
N HIS A 80 -0.23 5.10 -12.70
CA HIS A 80 -0.51 4.37 -11.46
C HIS A 80 0.62 4.59 -10.47
N ILE A 81 0.27 4.82 -9.23
CA ILE A 81 1.21 5.01 -8.13
C ILE A 81 0.90 3.92 -7.11
N LEU A 82 1.91 3.12 -6.79
CA LEU A 82 1.79 2.00 -5.87
C LEU A 82 2.41 2.38 -4.53
N LEU A 83 1.60 2.35 -3.48
CA LEU A 83 2.00 2.64 -2.11
C LEU A 83 1.69 1.45 -1.22
N THR A 84 2.54 1.17 -0.25
CA THR A 84 2.25 0.15 0.76
C THR A 84 2.65 0.62 2.15
N THR A 85 1.85 0.24 3.15
CA THR A 85 2.21 0.36 4.56
C THR A 85 2.85 -0.92 5.11
N ASN A 86 2.89 -1.99 4.30
CA ASN A 86 3.45 -3.27 4.70
C ASN A 86 4.98 -3.23 4.73
N TRP A 87 5.55 -3.97 5.65
CA TRP A 87 7.01 -4.13 5.78
C TRP A 87 7.58 -5.15 4.81
N ASP A 88 6.73 -6.08 4.30
CA ASP A 88 7.15 -7.04 3.29
C ASP A 88 7.51 -6.36 1.98
N TYR A 89 8.29 -7.05 1.18
CA TYR A 89 8.76 -6.58 -0.13
C TYR A 89 8.01 -7.24 -1.30
N LEU A 90 6.89 -7.88 -1.02
CA LEU A 90 6.20 -8.76 -1.97
C LEU A 90 5.67 -7.98 -3.18
N LEU A 91 5.06 -6.82 -2.96
CA LEU A 91 4.58 -5.97 -4.06
C LEU A 91 5.75 -5.52 -4.94
N GLN A 92 6.85 -5.03 -4.36
CA GLN A 92 8.03 -4.58 -5.11
C GLN A 92 8.68 -5.74 -5.90
N ARG A 93 8.77 -6.94 -5.33
CA ARG A 93 9.27 -8.13 -6.03
C ARG A 93 8.42 -8.48 -7.24
N ASN A 94 7.09 -8.40 -7.11
CA ASN A 94 6.18 -8.61 -8.23
C ASN A 94 6.39 -7.57 -9.33
N VAL A 95 6.56 -6.29 -8.98
CA VAL A 95 6.86 -5.22 -9.93
C VAL A 95 8.19 -5.47 -10.63
N ASN A 96 9.26 -5.76 -9.88
CA ASN A 96 10.58 -6.05 -10.43
C ASN A 96 10.55 -7.25 -11.37
N SER A 97 9.91 -8.34 -10.96
CA SER A 97 9.74 -9.55 -11.79
C SER A 97 8.94 -9.25 -13.06
N TRP A 98 7.86 -8.46 -12.94
CA TRP A 98 7.04 -8.06 -14.08
C TRP A 98 7.87 -7.28 -15.12
N ILE A 99 8.66 -6.31 -14.67
CA ILE A 99 9.53 -5.50 -15.52
C ILE A 99 10.57 -6.38 -16.22
N ASN A 100 11.25 -7.24 -15.49
CA ASN A 100 12.28 -8.12 -16.04
C ASN A 100 11.71 -9.06 -17.11
N THR A 101 10.45 -9.47 -16.97
CA THR A 101 9.80 -10.38 -17.91
C THR A 101 9.26 -9.66 -19.15
N ASN A 102 8.62 -8.50 -18.97
CA ASN A 102 7.82 -7.87 -20.03
C ASN A 102 8.50 -6.62 -20.62
N ASN A 103 9.39 -5.97 -19.89
CA ASN A 103 10.00 -4.71 -20.31
C ASN A 103 11.42 -4.53 -19.74
N PRO A 104 12.35 -5.45 -20.09
CA PRO A 104 13.69 -5.44 -19.51
C PRO A 104 14.41 -4.10 -19.78
N GLY A 105 14.88 -3.49 -18.70
CA GLY A 105 15.67 -2.25 -18.74
C GLY A 105 14.88 -0.94 -18.72
N TYR A 106 13.54 -0.98 -18.68
CA TYR A 106 12.72 0.23 -18.66
C TYR A 106 11.63 0.16 -17.58
N ALA A 107 11.39 1.26 -16.89
CA ALA A 107 10.23 1.37 -16.03
C ALA A 107 8.94 1.31 -16.88
N PRO A 108 7.91 0.57 -16.46
CA PRO A 108 6.65 0.51 -17.18
C PRO A 108 6.02 1.91 -17.29
N ARG A 109 5.50 2.26 -18.46
CA ARG A 109 4.90 3.59 -18.71
C ARG A 109 3.69 3.88 -17.82
N PHE A 110 3.04 2.85 -17.30
CA PHE A 110 1.87 3.00 -16.43
C PHE A 110 2.22 3.26 -14.96
N LEU A 111 3.50 3.10 -14.55
CA LEU A 111 3.96 3.41 -13.20
C LEU A 111 4.67 4.77 -13.13
N SER A 112 4.67 5.36 -11.93
CA SER A 112 5.45 6.58 -11.66
C SER A 112 6.95 6.35 -11.93
N THR A 113 7.58 7.32 -12.56
CA THR A 113 9.00 7.24 -12.95
C THR A 113 9.98 7.36 -11.77
N HIS A 114 9.52 7.82 -10.59
CA HIS A 114 10.40 8.15 -9.47
C HIS A 114 10.59 6.98 -8.51
N SER A 115 9.54 6.21 -8.26
CA SER A 115 9.60 4.97 -7.50
C SER A 115 8.53 4.04 -8.03
N MET A 116 8.84 2.77 -8.19
CA MET A 116 7.86 1.79 -8.65
C MET A 116 6.87 1.43 -7.55
N VAL A 117 7.35 1.33 -6.31
CA VAL A 117 6.54 1.14 -5.11
C VAL A 117 7.10 2.03 -4.00
N TYR A 118 6.22 2.77 -3.32
CA TYR A 118 6.58 3.57 -2.15
C TYR A 118 6.22 2.81 -0.87
N HIS A 119 7.22 2.57 -0.02
CA HIS A 119 7.07 1.90 1.28
C HIS A 119 6.91 2.93 2.40
N LEU A 120 5.67 3.25 2.78
CA LEU A 120 5.36 4.28 3.77
C LEU A 120 5.93 4.00 5.16
N ASN A 121 6.05 2.74 5.54
CA ASN A 121 6.57 2.29 6.83
C ASN A 121 7.94 1.62 6.74
N GLY A 122 8.64 1.79 5.60
CA GLY A 122 9.88 1.08 5.32
C GLY A 122 9.65 -0.36 4.84
N SER A 123 10.73 -1.06 4.57
CA SER A 123 10.71 -2.45 4.09
C SER A 123 11.84 -3.28 4.69
N VAL A 124 11.62 -4.59 4.77
CA VAL A 124 12.62 -5.55 5.28
C VAL A 124 13.75 -5.86 4.30
N GLU A 125 13.65 -5.48 3.04
CA GLU A 125 14.73 -5.61 2.08
C GLU A 125 15.44 -4.28 1.87
N PRO A 126 16.66 -4.12 2.41
CA PRO A 126 17.51 -2.97 2.09
C PRO A 126 18.18 -3.26 0.74
N GLY A 127 17.79 -2.65 -0.31
CA GLY A 127 18.46 -2.99 -1.55
C GLY A 127 18.47 -1.91 -2.58
N ASP A 128 17.42 -1.16 -2.65
CA ASP A 128 17.31 -0.10 -3.64
C ASP A 128 17.57 1.27 -3.02
N PHE A 129 18.13 2.17 -3.81
CA PHE A 129 18.34 3.58 -3.48
C PHE A 129 17.09 4.27 -2.92
N GLN A 130 15.95 3.65 -3.12
CA GLN A 130 14.63 4.16 -2.79
C GLN A 130 14.16 3.73 -1.39
N ASN A 131 14.70 2.64 -0.83
CA ASN A 131 14.31 2.12 0.49
C ASN A 131 15.18 2.64 1.62
N ARG A 132 15.34 3.94 1.68
CA ARG A 132 15.98 4.62 2.83
C ARG A 132 14.98 5.01 3.90
N SER A 133 13.72 4.61 3.76
CA SER A 133 12.74 4.83 4.81
C SER A 133 13.12 4.02 6.04
N PRO A 134 13.21 4.63 7.22
CA PRO A 134 13.41 3.89 8.44
C PRO A 134 12.24 2.90 8.57
N PHE A 135 12.57 1.71 9.02
CA PHE A 135 11.57 0.71 9.36
C PHE A 135 10.74 1.25 10.55
N LEU A 136 9.48 1.58 10.30
CA LEU A 136 8.60 2.16 11.31
C LEU A 136 7.78 1.07 11.99
N LEU A 137 7.91 1.00 13.30
CA LEU A 137 7.12 0.11 14.15
C LEU A 137 5.80 0.77 14.55
N GLU A 138 4.82 -0.03 14.95
CA GLU A 138 3.53 0.45 15.49
C GLU A 138 3.71 1.37 16.71
N THR A 139 4.82 1.21 17.44
CA THR A 139 5.18 2.01 18.61
C THR A 139 5.90 3.32 18.29
N ASP A 140 6.34 3.51 17.05
CA ASP A 140 7.02 4.74 16.63
C ASP A 140 6.02 5.90 16.48
N SER A 141 6.48 7.12 16.72
CA SER A 141 5.65 8.29 16.47
C SER A 141 5.34 8.43 14.98
N PRO A 142 4.09 8.70 14.60
CA PRO A 142 3.72 8.97 13.20
C PRO A 142 4.53 10.09 12.55
N SER A 143 5.04 11.06 13.33
CA SER A 143 5.87 12.15 12.84
C SER A 143 7.22 11.68 12.24
N VAL A 144 7.71 10.53 12.63
CA VAL A 144 8.98 9.95 12.08
C VAL A 144 8.82 9.62 10.60
N ARG A 145 7.61 9.32 10.12
CA ARG A 145 7.33 9.08 8.70
C ARG A 145 7.73 10.26 7.83
N HIS A 146 7.53 11.49 8.30
CA HIS A 146 7.89 12.70 7.56
C HIS A 146 9.39 12.94 7.43
N ALA A 147 10.21 12.21 8.17
CA ALA A 147 11.66 12.36 8.12
C ALA A 147 12.30 11.76 6.86
N THR A 148 11.53 11.01 6.04
CA THR A 148 12.07 10.34 4.86
C THR A 148 11.58 10.97 3.57
N TYR A 149 12.46 11.02 2.57
CA TYR A 149 12.11 11.52 1.24
C TYR A 149 11.02 10.67 0.59
N GLU A 150 11.12 9.36 0.69
CA GLU A 150 10.17 8.42 0.08
C GLU A 150 8.76 8.58 0.66
N ALA A 151 8.65 8.64 1.99
CA ALA A 151 7.35 8.85 2.64
C ALA A 151 6.74 10.21 2.29
N ASN A 152 7.55 11.26 2.16
CA ASN A 152 7.06 12.56 1.72
C ASN A 152 6.56 12.54 0.27
N GLN A 153 7.24 11.84 -0.64
CA GLN A 153 6.77 11.65 -2.01
C GLN A 153 5.45 10.87 -2.04
N ALA A 154 5.36 9.78 -1.28
CA ALA A 154 4.15 8.98 -1.16
C ALA A 154 2.95 9.80 -0.63
N LEU A 155 3.18 10.61 0.41
CA LEU A 155 2.16 11.51 0.96
C LEU A 155 1.74 12.56 -0.08
N THR A 156 2.68 13.13 -0.83
CA THR A 156 2.37 14.07 -1.92
C THR A 156 1.49 13.41 -2.97
N HIS A 157 1.79 12.19 -3.39
CA HIS A 157 0.95 11.46 -4.34
C HIS A 157 -0.46 11.23 -3.81
N LEU A 158 -0.63 10.82 -2.55
CA LEU A 158 -1.94 10.66 -1.93
C LEU A 158 -2.72 11.96 -1.90
N LEU A 159 -2.09 13.06 -1.49
CA LEU A 159 -2.74 14.38 -1.38
C LEU A 159 -3.24 14.89 -2.75
N TRP A 160 -2.49 14.61 -3.82
CA TRP A 160 -2.81 15.10 -5.17
C TRP A 160 -3.57 14.09 -6.04
N SER A 161 -4.04 12.98 -5.46
CA SER A 161 -4.84 11.97 -6.17
C SER A 161 -6.33 12.28 -6.14
N ASN A 162 -6.99 12.10 -7.28
CA ASN A 162 -8.45 12.17 -7.41
C ASN A 162 -9.11 10.79 -7.25
N LEU A 163 -8.35 9.72 -7.42
CA LEU A 163 -8.79 8.34 -7.27
C LEU A 163 -7.77 7.58 -6.43
N ILE A 164 -8.24 7.02 -5.33
CA ILE A 164 -7.42 6.27 -4.37
C ILE A 164 -8.07 4.92 -4.14
N VAL A 165 -7.36 3.86 -4.48
CA VAL A 165 -7.79 2.49 -4.24
C VAL A 165 -7.07 1.96 -3.00
N ILE A 166 -7.84 1.59 -1.98
CA ILE A 166 -7.33 1.08 -0.69
C ILE A 166 -7.64 -0.41 -0.62
N VAL A 167 -6.61 -1.23 -0.47
CA VAL A 167 -6.73 -2.68 -0.48
C VAL A 167 -6.22 -3.28 0.83
N GLY A 168 -7.11 -3.94 1.57
CA GLY A 168 -6.76 -4.67 2.79
C GLY A 168 -6.14 -3.82 3.89
N MET A 169 -6.66 -2.60 4.09
CA MET A 169 -6.18 -1.65 5.11
C MET A 169 -7.32 -1.16 5.99
N SER A 170 -7.21 -1.37 7.30
CA SER A 170 -8.28 -1.06 8.27
C SER A 170 -8.13 0.28 8.98
N PHE A 171 -6.94 0.90 8.92
CA PHE A 171 -6.58 2.07 9.72
C PHE A 171 -6.81 1.87 11.24
N GLU A 172 -6.53 0.66 11.75
CA GLU A 172 -6.70 0.35 13.18
C GLU A 172 -5.44 0.64 13.98
N CYS A 173 -4.25 0.48 13.41
CA CYS A 173 -3.02 0.78 14.11
C CYS A 173 -2.73 2.29 14.18
N ASP A 174 -1.94 2.72 15.15
CA ASP A 174 -1.60 4.13 15.35
C ASP A 174 -0.89 4.75 14.15
N MET A 175 -0.04 3.97 13.47
CA MET A 175 0.66 4.44 12.29
C MET A 175 -0.30 4.74 11.14
N ASP A 176 -1.30 3.90 10.92
CA ASP A 176 -2.29 4.11 9.85
C ASP A 176 -3.27 5.23 10.22
N ARG A 177 -3.67 5.33 11.50
CA ARG A 177 -4.45 6.49 11.98
C ARG A 177 -3.67 7.80 11.81
N GLY A 178 -2.37 7.79 12.09
CA GLY A 178 -1.48 8.92 11.86
C GLY A 178 -1.41 9.33 10.39
N LEU A 179 -1.45 8.37 9.46
CA LEU A 179 -1.52 8.66 8.03
C LEU A 179 -2.81 9.43 7.70
N LEU A 180 -3.98 8.96 8.14
CA LEU A 180 -5.24 9.65 7.92
C LEU A 180 -5.24 11.06 8.55
N ALA A 181 -4.72 11.20 9.76
CA ALA A 181 -4.62 12.51 10.42
C ALA A 181 -3.76 13.50 9.64
N THR A 182 -2.63 13.03 9.09
CA THR A 182 -1.74 13.85 8.25
C THR A 182 -2.45 14.29 6.97
N LEU A 183 -3.12 13.38 6.28
CA LEU A 183 -3.82 13.68 5.04
C LEU A 183 -4.99 14.66 5.27
N ARG A 184 -5.70 14.51 6.39
CA ARG A 184 -6.83 15.38 6.75
C ARG A 184 -6.43 16.85 6.92
N VAL A 185 -5.25 17.13 7.46
CA VAL A 185 -4.77 18.53 7.64
C VAL A 185 -4.74 19.30 6.31
N HIS A 186 -4.62 18.59 5.20
CA HIS A 186 -4.50 19.16 3.88
C HIS A 186 -5.76 18.99 3.00
N GLU A 187 -6.88 18.48 3.56
CA GLU A 187 -8.08 18.15 2.79
C GLU A 187 -8.69 19.33 2.02
N ASP A 188 -8.63 20.54 2.59
CA ASP A 188 -9.22 21.73 1.98
C ASP A 188 -8.38 22.32 0.84
N ASN A 189 -7.09 22.00 0.81
CA ASN A 189 -6.13 22.61 -0.12
C ASN A 189 -5.62 21.65 -1.20
N THR A 190 -6.08 20.40 -1.19
CA THR A 190 -5.62 19.37 -2.13
C THR A 190 -6.78 18.53 -2.66
N PRO A 191 -6.61 17.84 -3.80
CA PRO A 191 -7.64 16.99 -4.41
C PRO A 191 -8.17 15.88 -3.50
N ILE A 192 -7.40 15.41 -2.52
CA ILE A 192 -7.82 14.31 -1.63
C ILE A 192 -9.13 14.61 -0.91
N GLY A 193 -9.39 15.89 -0.58
CA GLY A 193 -10.63 16.29 0.10
C GLY A 193 -11.91 16.00 -0.68
N SER A 194 -11.83 15.82 -1.99
CA SER A 194 -12.93 15.47 -2.89
C SER A 194 -12.63 14.25 -3.77
N ALA A 195 -11.64 13.44 -3.39
CA ALA A 195 -11.25 12.25 -4.12
C ALA A 195 -12.35 11.18 -4.12
N LEU A 196 -12.25 10.27 -5.05
CA LEU A 196 -12.97 9.01 -5.01
C LEU A 196 -12.09 7.96 -4.34
N PHE A 197 -12.58 7.41 -3.24
CA PHE A 197 -11.98 6.24 -2.61
C PHE A 197 -12.68 4.96 -3.08
N VAL A 198 -11.92 3.93 -3.39
CA VAL A 198 -12.43 2.56 -3.57
C VAL A 198 -11.78 1.70 -2.50
N VAL A 199 -12.58 1.14 -1.61
CA VAL A 199 -12.08 0.34 -0.47
C VAL A 199 -12.43 -1.12 -0.71
N VAL A 200 -11.40 -1.96 -0.80
CA VAL A 200 -11.51 -3.42 -1.04
C VAL A 200 -11.13 -4.15 0.24
N GLU A 201 -12.10 -4.80 0.86
CA GLU A 201 -11.95 -5.49 2.14
C GLU A 201 -13.00 -6.60 2.26
N PRO A 202 -12.59 -7.88 2.48
CA PRO A 202 -13.53 -9.00 2.59
C PRO A 202 -14.33 -9.00 3.89
N ASN A 203 -13.77 -8.47 4.98
CA ASN A 203 -14.47 -8.39 6.24
C ASN A 203 -15.38 -7.16 6.26
N ARG A 204 -16.69 -7.38 6.33
CA ARG A 204 -17.69 -6.31 6.27
C ARG A 204 -17.59 -5.31 7.42
N GLU A 205 -17.30 -5.77 8.62
CA GLU A 205 -17.16 -4.87 9.79
C GLU A 205 -15.93 -3.94 9.61
N THR A 206 -14.82 -4.50 9.16
CA THR A 206 -13.61 -3.74 8.82
C THR A 206 -13.89 -2.75 7.68
N LEU A 207 -14.61 -3.17 6.65
CA LEU A 207 -15.00 -2.32 5.52
C LEU A 207 -15.85 -1.13 5.98
N ASP A 208 -16.87 -1.36 6.81
CA ASP A 208 -17.75 -0.33 7.34
C ASP A 208 -17.01 0.61 8.31
N SER A 209 -16.10 0.08 9.13
CA SER A 209 -15.20 0.86 9.99
C SER A 209 -14.28 1.76 9.18
N THR A 210 -13.64 1.23 8.15
CA THR A 210 -12.75 1.97 7.24
C THR A 210 -13.51 3.07 6.50
N TYR A 211 -14.68 2.75 5.96
CA TYR A 211 -15.58 3.73 5.35
C TYR A 211 -15.90 4.88 6.31
N SER A 212 -16.28 4.56 7.54
CA SER A 212 -16.65 5.55 8.56
C SER A 212 -15.47 6.48 8.91
N LYS A 213 -14.24 5.95 8.95
CA LYS A 213 -13.02 6.74 9.18
C LYS A 213 -12.75 7.68 8.01
N LEU A 214 -12.84 7.19 6.77
CA LEU A 214 -12.67 8.01 5.57
C LEU A 214 -13.71 9.11 5.46
N ALA A 215 -14.99 8.80 5.65
CA ALA A 215 -16.07 9.78 5.62
C ALA A 215 -15.92 10.88 6.69
N ARG A 216 -15.36 10.53 7.85
CA ARG A 216 -15.05 11.50 8.90
C ARG A 216 -13.86 12.40 8.57
N CYS A 217 -12.83 11.82 7.93
CA CYS A 217 -11.64 12.56 7.55
C CYS A 217 -11.84 13.40 6.28
N PHE A 218 -12.65 12.92 5.34
CA PHE A 218 -12.85 13.53 4.02
C PHE A 218 -14.35 13.61 3.69
N PRO A 219 -15.09 14.52 4.31
CA PRO A 219 -16.56 14.56 4.24
C PRO A 219 -17.10 14.90 2.83
N ARG A 220 -16.28 15.44 1.95
CA ARG A 220 -16.66 15.76 0.55
C ARG A 220 -16.26 14.67 -0.43
N ALA A 221 -15.46 13.70 0.01
CA ALA A 221 -15.01 12.60 -0.82
C ALA A 221 -16.11 11.55 -0.98
N ALA A 222 -16.13 10.90 -2.15
CA ALA A 222 -16.98 9.73 -2.39
C ALA A 222 -16.21 8.45 -2.04
N THR A 223 -16.94 7.44 -1.55
CA THR A 223 -16.33 6.13 -1.26
C THR A 223 -17.19 5.00 -1.82
N ILE A 224 -16.57 4.17 -2.66
CA ILE A 224 -17.12 2.90 -3.12
C ILE A 224 -16.60 1.80 -2.18
N ARG A 225 -17.50 0.96 -1.67
CA ARG A 225 -17.19 -0.17 -0.80
C ARG A 225 -17.26 -1.46 -1.58
N VAL A 226 -16.16 -2.19 -1.64
CA VAL A 226 -16.05 -3.50 -2.30
C VAL A 226 -15.86 -4.56 -1.23
N ASN A 227 -16.92 -5.32 -0.94
CA ASN A 227 -16.86 -6.42 0.01
C ASN A 227 -16.42 -7.70 -0.69
N SER A 228 -15.13 -7.78 -0.97
CA SER A 228 -14.47 -8.91 -1.63
C SER A 228 -13.03 -8.99 -1.17
N ASP A 229 -12.43 -10.15 -1.23
CA ASP A 229 -10.98 -10.22 -1.14
C ASP A 229 -10.31 -9.69 -2.41
N PHE A 230 -9.05 -9.33 -2.28
CA PHE A 230 -8.31 -8.70 -3.38
C PHE A 230 -8.17 -9.62 -4.60
N SER A 231 -8.00 -10.93 -4.38
CA SER A 231 -7.87 -11.91 -5.45
C SER A 231 -9.17 -12.07 -6.25
N GLU A 232 -10.30 -12.20 -5.56
CA GLU A 232 -11.62 -12.29 -6.19
C GLU A 232 -11.94 -11.02 -6.98
N TRP A 233 -11.67 -9.85 -6.39
CA TRP A 233 -11.95 -8.56 -7.02
C TRP A 233 -11.13 -8.35 -8.30
N ILE A 234 -9.83 -8.67 -8.26
CA ILE A 234 -8.98 -8.65 -9.47
C ILE A 234 -9.49 -9.64 -10.51
N ASN A 235 -9.87 -10.86 -10.09
CA ASN A 235 -10.36 -11.90 -10.98
C ASN A 235 -11.70 -11.54 -11.65
N SER A 236 -12.54 -10.75 -10.99
CA SER A 236 -13.79 -10.23 -11.55
C SER A 236 -13.59 -9.07 -12.54
N GLY A 237 -12.36 -8.60 -12.72
CA GLY A 237 -12.02 -7.48 -13.60
C GLY A 237 -12.24 -6.11 -12.99
N MET A 238 -12.32 -6.02 -11.65
CA MET A 238 -12.47 -4.74 -10.92
C MET A 238 -13.61 -3.85 -11.47
N PRO A 239 -14.86 -4.31 -11.50
CA PRO A 239 -15.94 -3.65 -12.23
C PRO A 239 -16.17 -2.19 -11.81
N GLU A 240 -15.92 -1.84 -10.55
CA GLU A 240 -16.08 -0.48 -10.03
C GLU A 240 -15.04 0.52 -10.60
N LEU A 241 -13.97 0.00 -11.18
CA LEU A 241 -12.89 0.79 -11.77
C LEU A 241 -12.88 0.78 -13.29
N CYS A 242 -13.48 -0.24 -13.92
CA CYS A 242 -13.42 -0.43 -15.38
C CYS A 242 -13.84 0.81 -16.16
N GLU A 243 -14.92 1.46 -15.76
CA GLU A 243 -15.40 2.68 -16.43
C GLU A 243 -14.56 3.93 -16.13
N LYS A 244 -13.71 3.90 -15.10
CA LYS A 244 -12.98 5.07 -14.61
C LYS A 244 -11.51 5.06 -14.95
N ILE A 245 -10.90 3.89 -15.07
CA ILE A 245 -9.46 3.73 -15.27
C ILE A 245 -9.17 3.02 -16.60
N PHE A 246 -10.05 2.11 -17.03
CA PHE A 246 -9.79 1.22 -18.17
C PHE A 246 -10.70 1.53 -19.37
N ALA A 247 -11.60 2.49 -19.27
CA ALA A 247 -12.39 3.04 -20.38
C ALA A 247 -11.64 4.18 -21.06
#